data_0adde895f7cbf390d4fac48cd3f5e8a7
#
_entry.id   0adde895f7cbf390d4fac48cd3f5e8a7
#
_cell.length_a   1.000
_cell.length_b   1.000
_cell.length_c   1.000
_cell.angle_alpha   90.00
_cell.angle_beta   90.00
_cell.angle_gamma   90.00
#
_symmetry.space_group_name_H-M   'P 1'
#
loop_
_entity.id
_entity.type
_entity.pdbx_description
1 polymer ?
#
loop_
_entity_poly.entity_id
_entity_poly.type
_entity_poly.pdbx_seq_one_letter_code
_entity_poly.pdbx_strand_id
1 'polypeptide(L)'
;MKKILILSLFFFSILHPQIRAETVYDLLISGEREKGITILRDLAENDNNKDAMYVLGLLYNDASSIDLCSTEDFCLGQNFSNYKEAKKIFTQLYQNHNDPRAAYALAEYYDDHWYFSSNYKKAFKYYLFSAERGVPEAQFNVANMYEHGDGVKKDLTQSVRWYLQCNNTSLCGAGVDGIDDLIDQLTGEQYELAKSLVVNDMKEVDIRITTARQVVSQ
;
A
#
# COMPACT_ATOMS: atom_id res chain seq x y z
N MET A 1 -19.47 45.27 -17.34
CA MET A 1 -20.04 44.14 -16.58
C MET A 1 -19.39 42.81 -16.91
N LYS A 2 -18.06 42.75 -17.10
CA LYS A 2 -17.32 41.48 -17.40
C LYS A 2 -16.17 41.18 -16.44
N LYS A 3 -15.99 41.95 -15.35
CA LYS A 3 -14.87 41.76 -14.39
C LYS A 3 -15.24 41.06 -13.08
N ILE A 4 -16.51 40.72 -12.86
CA ILE A 4 -16.95 40.09 -11.59
C ILE A 4 -16.92 38.55 -11.69
N LEU A 5 -16.90 37.96 -12.90
CA LEU A 5 -16.93 36.51 -13.08
C LEU A 5 -15.59 35.82 -12.89
N ILE A 6 -14.46 36.55 -12.95
CA ILE A 6 -13.11 35.96 -12.81
C ILE A 6 -12.68 35.87 -11.34
N LEU A 7 -13.19 36.71 -10.45
CA LEU A 7 -12.87 36.64 -9.02
C LEU A 7 -13.56 35.45 -8.31
N SER A 8 -14.71 35.00 -8.80
CA SER A 8 -15.42 33.88 -8.20
C SER A 8 -14.74 32.52 -8.50
N LEU A 9 -14.05 32.42 -9.62
CA LEU A 9 -13.30 31.18 -9.97
C LEU A 9 -11.98 31.08 -9.20
N PHE A 10 -11.34 32.20 -8.83
CA PHE A 10 -10.12 32.19 -8.01
C PHE A 10 -10.39 31.96 -6.53
N PHE A 11 -11.54 32.35 -6.00
CA PHE A 11 -11.93 32.04 -4.60
C PHE A 11 -12.35 30.61 -4.41
N PHE A 12 -12.81 29.93 -5.48
CA PHE A 12 -13.18 28.54 -5.45
C PHE A 12 -11.96 27.60 -5.40
N SER A 13 -10.77 28.02 -5.84
CA SER A 13 -9.54 27.21 -5.86
C SER A 13 -8.80 27.14 -4.51
N ILE A 14 -9.10 28.01 -3.54
CA ILE A 14 -8.38 28.11 -2.25
C ILE A 14 -9.09 27.37 -1.10
N LEU A 15 -10.38 27.02 -1.24
CA LEU A 15 -11.17 26.37 -0.18
C LEU A 15 -11.23 24.82 -0.29
N HIS A 16 -10.33 24.16 -0.98
CA HIS A 16 -10.68 22.91 -1.65
C HIS A 16 -9.98 21.60 -1.31
N PRO A 17 -8.97 21.44 -0.43
CA PRO A 17 -8.50 20.09 -0.16
C PRO A 17 -9.55 19.27 0.62
N GLN A 18 -10.09 19.79 1.72
CA GLN A 18 -11.00 19.05 2.60
C GLN A 18 -12.38 18.76 1.96
N ILE A 19 -12.95 19.74 1.22
CA ILE A 19 -14.25 19.55 0.56
C ILE A 19 -14.15 18.50 -0.55
N ARG A 20 -13.01 18.43 -1.27
CA ARG A 20 -12.81 17.43 -2.32
C ARG A 20 -12.73 16.00 -1.79
N ALA A 21 -12.15 15.78 -0.60
CA ALA A 21 -12.00 14.45 0.00
C ALA A 21 -13.33 13.83 0.42
N GLU A 22 -14.12 14.59 1.17
CA GLU A 22 -15.46 14.15 1.56
C GLU A 22 -16.30 13.87 0.31
N THR A 23 -16.20 14.73 -0.70
CA THR A 23 -16.93 14.59 -1.95
C THR A 23 -16.51 13.33 -2.73
N VAL A 24 -15.23 12.98 -2.80
CA VAL A 24 -14.78 11.77 -3.52
C VAL A 24 -15.28 10.51 -2.81
N TYR A 25 -15.15 10.45 -1.49
CA TYR A 25 -15.66 9.33 -0.71
C TYR A 25 -17.17 9.18 -0.89
N ASP A 26 -17.93 10.25 -0.71
CA ASP A 26 -19.38 10.25 -0.87
C ASP A 26 -19.81 9.84 -2.28
N LEU A 27 -19.11 10.28 -3.31
CA LEU A 27 -19.37 9.88 -4.69
C LEU A 27 -19.07 8.40 -4.92
N LEU A 28 -18.00 7.88 -4.35
CA LEU A 28 -17.67 6.45 -4.46
C LEU A 28 -18.72 5.59 -3.77
N ILE A 29 -19.26 6.00 -2.61
CA ILE A 29 -20.25 5.25 -1.83
C ILE A 29 -21.69 5.47 -2.28
N SER A 30 -22.04 6.60 -2.90
CA SER A 30 -23.41 6.91 -3.37
C SER A 30 -23.77 6.32 -4.72
N GLY A 31 -22.84 5.58 -5.35
CA GLY A 31 -23.01 5.03 -6.69
C GLY A 31 -22.65 5.99 -7.84
N GLU A 32 -22.23 7.23 -7.54
CA GLU A 32 -21.70 8.18 -8.53
C GLU A 32 -20.19 7.97 -8.79
N ARG A 33 -19.78 6.75 -8.82
CA ARG A 33 -18.42 6.25 -8.86
C ARG A 33 -17.55 6.87 -9.95
N GLU A 34 -18.08 7.00 -11.17
CA GLU A 34 -17.34 7.60 -12.29
C GLU A 34 -16.92 9.04 -12.03
N LYS A 35 -17.74 9.79 -11.28
CA LYS A 35 -17.36 11.15 -10.87
C LYS A 35 -16.23 11.13 -9.85
N GLY A 36 -16.30 10.24 -8.86
CA GLY A 36 -15.23 10.06 -7.86
C GLY A 36 -13.90 9.67 -8.52
N ILE A 37 -13.92 8.71 -9.44
CA ILE A 37 -12.74 8.29 -10.23
C ILE A 37 -12.21 9.45 -11.08
N THR A 38 -13.08 10.25 -11.67
CA THR A 38 -12.67 11.42 -12.47
C THR A 38 -11.93 12.44 -11.62
N ILE A 39 -12.40 12.72 -10.40
CA ILE A 39 -11.73 13.62 -9.46
C ILE A 39 -10.37 13.04 -9.02
N LEU A 40 -10.31 11.74 -8.69
CA LEU A 40 -9.03 11.10 -8.33
C LEU A 40 -8.02 11.18 -9.48
N ARG A 41 -8.48 10.97 -10.72
CA ARG A 41 -7.62 11.06 -11.89
C ARG A 41 -7.11 12.50 -12.10
N ASP A 42 -7.96 13.49 -11.93
CA ASP A 42 -7.57 14.90 -12.00
C ASP A 42 -6.51 15.27 -10.94
N LEU A 43 -6.72 14.84 -9.68
CA LEU A 43 -5.75 15.02 -8.60
C LEU A 43 -4.42 14.29 -8.87
N ALA A 44 -4.47 13.09 -9.42
CA ALA A 44 -3.29 12.30 -9.74
C ALA A 44 -2.46 12.92 -10.88
N GLU A 45 -3.13 13.40 -11.93
CA GLU A 45 -2.48 13.88 -13.16
C GLU A 45 -2.07 15.35 -13.08
N ASN A 46 -2.92 16.21 -12.52
CA ASN A 46 -2.70 17.66 -12.52
C ASN A 46 -2.03 18.16 -11.24
N ASP A 47 -2.39 17.59 -10.08
CA ASP A 47 -1.82 17.99 -8.80
C ASP A 47 -0.66 17.08 -8.34
N ASN A 48 -0.33 16.03 -9.11
CA ASN A 48 0.70 15.03 -8.79
C ASN A 48 0.52 14.41 -7.38
N ASN A 49 -0.73 14.24 -6.96
CA ASN A 49 -1.10 13.78 -5.64
C ASN A 49 -0.87 12.26 -5.51
N LYS A 50 0.14 11.87 -4.71
CA LYS A 50 0.54 10.48 -4.50
C LYS A 50 -0.59 9.61 -3.93
N ASP A 51 -1.35 10.17 -3.01
CA ASP A 51 -2.41 9.43 -2.33
C ASP A 51 -3.58 9.19 -3.28
N ALA A 52 -3.94 10.19 -4.10
CA ALA A 52 -4.92 10.00 -5.17
C ALA A 52 -4.47 8.95 -6.19
N MET A 53 -3.18 8.95 -6.58
CA MET A 53 -2.61 7.91 -7.44
C MET A 53 -2.72 6.52 -6.80
N TYR A 54 -2.39 6.40 -5.51
CA TYR A 54 -2.44 5.13 -4.80
C TYR A 54 -3.87 4.59 -4.70
N VAL A 55 -4.85 5.44 -4.29
CA VAL A 55 -6.27 5.09 -4.26
C VAL A 55 -6.77 4.65 -5.63
N LEU A 56 -6.42 5.40 -6.68
CA LEU A 56 -6.81 5.07 -8.05
C LEU A 56 -6.23 3.71 -8.48
N GLY A 57 -4.98 3.44 -8.12
CA GLY A 57 -4.35 2.13 -8.33
C GLY A 57 -5.11 1.00 -7.64
N LEU A 58 -5.48 1.17 -6.38
CA LEU A 58 -6.27 0.19 -5.63
C LEU A 58 -7.66 -0.03 -6.25
N LEU A 59 -8.34 1.05 -6.67
CA LEU A 59 -9.65 0.95 -7.34
C LEU A 59 -9.59 0.16 -8.64
N TYR A 60 -8.49 0.23 -9.38
CA TYR A 60 -8.29 -0.57 -10.59
C TYR A 60 -7.78 -1.98 -10.29
N ASN A 61 -7.08 -2.18 -9.16
CA ASN A 61 -6.54 -3.49 -8.81
C ASN A 61 -7.64 -4.45 -8.36
N ASP A 62 -8.28 -4.10 -7.28
CA ASP A 62 -9.44 -4.82 -6.75
C ASP A 62 -10.22 -3.89 -5.83
N ALA A 63 -11.45 -3.64 -6.18
CA ALA A 63 -12.31 -2.83 -5.37
C ALA A 63 -12.63 -3.43 -3.99
N SER A 64 -12.41 -4.73 -3.81
CA SER A 64 -12.60 -5.42 -2.54
C SER A 64 -11.48 -5.15 -1.53
N SER A 65 -10.30 -4.75 -1.98
CA SER A 65 -9.15 -4.48 -1.11
C SER A 65 -9.21 -3.12 -0.41
N ILE A 66 -10.12 -2.25 -0.83
CA ILE A 66 -10.43 -1.02 -0.11
C ILE A 66 -11.57 -1.34 0.84
N ASP A 67 -11.44 -0.98 2.11
CA ASP A 67 -12.47 -1.15 3.17
C ASP A 67 -13.78 -0.37 2.88
N LEU A 68 -14.06 -0.18 1.59
CA LEU A 68 -15.31 0.31 1.02
C LEU A 68 -16.35 -0.80 0.92
N CYS A 69 -15.97 -2.05 1.18
CA CYS A 69 -16.88 -3.20 1.26
C CYS A 69 -17.40 -3.45 2.69
N SER A 70 -17.43 -2.43 3.54
CA SER A 70 -17.91 -2.58 4.93
C SER A 70 -19.40 -2.87 5.08
N THR A 71 -20.17 -2.87 3.98
CA THR A 71 -21.56 -3.30 3.93
C THR A 71 -21.76 -4.23 2.74
N GLU A 72 -22.53 -5.31 2.92
CA GLU A 72 -22.79 -6.34 1.90
C GLU A 72 -23.32 -5.79 0.56
N ASP A 73 -23.87 -4.59 0.56
CA ASP A 73 -24.43 -3.93 -0.63
C ASP A 73 -23.41 -3.09 -1.41
N PHE A 74 -22.16 -2.98 -0.95
CA PHE A 74 -21.26 -1.95 -1.42
C PHE A 74 -19.85 -2.42 -1.78
N CYS A 75 -19.72 -3.53 -2.46
CA CYS A 75 -18.48 -3.87 -3.16
C CYS A 75 -18.49 -3.25 -4.57
N LEU A 76 -17.44 -2.49 -4.87
CA LEU A 76 -17.16 -2.06 -6.24
C LEU A 76 -17.03 -3.32 -7.08
N GLY A 77 -18.09 -3.72 -7.76
CA GLY A 77 -18.17 -5.01 -8.46
C GLY A 77 -16.98 -5.23 -9.41
N GLN A 78 -16.68 -6.49 -9.68
CA GLN A 78 -15.59 -7.00 -10.53
C GLN A 78 -15.45 -6.31 -11.91
N ASN A 79 -16.42 -5.52 -12.35
CA ASN A 79 -16.42 -4.82 -13.63
C ASN A 79 -15.44 -3.64 -13.71
N PHE A 80 -14.78 -3.25 -12.59
CA PHE A 80 -13.81 -2.14 -12.56
C PHE A 80 -12.36 -2.61 -12.46
N SER A 81 -12.10 -3.89 -12.20
CA SER A 81 -10.73 -4.39 -12.11
C SER A 81 -10.03 -4.28 -13.48
N ASN A 82 -9.04 -3.41 -13.52
CA ASN A 82 -8.14 -3.25 -14.64
C ASN A 82 -6.69 -3.36 -14.15
N TYR A 83 -6.28 -4.59 -13.88
CA TYR A 83 -4.95 -4.91 -13.36
C TYR A 83 -3.79 -4.31 -14.17
N LYS A 84 -3.98 -4.14 -15.47
CA LYS A 84 -2.96 -3.53 -16.33
C LYS A 84 -2.79 -2.04 -16.02
N GLU A 85 -3.86 -1.33 -15.85
CA GLU A 85 -3.84 0.10 -15.51
C GLU A 85 -3.39 0.30 -14.06
N ALA A 86 -3.88 -0.51 -13.11
CA ALA A 86 -3.43 -0.51 -11.73
C ALA A 86 -1.90 -0.70 -11.65
N LYS A 87 -1.37 -1.73 -12.28
CA LYS A 87 0.08 -2.00 -12.32
C LYS A 87 0.88 -0.85 -12.93
N LYS A 88 0.34 -0.18 -13.95
CA LYS A 88 0.97 1.00 -14.56
C LYS A 88 1.04 2.15 -13.55
N ILE A 89 -0.06 2.44 -12.85
CA ILE A 89 -0.14 3.49 -11.82
C ILE A 89 0.85 3.20 -10.69
N PHE A 90 0.85 1.99 -10.12
CA PHE A 90 1.81 1.61 -9.08
C PHE A 90 3.26 1.68 -9.55
N THR A 91 3.52 1.33 -10.83
CA THR A 91 4.86 1.46 -11.40
C THR A 91 5.30 2.92 -11.45
N GLN A 92 4.43 3.82 -11.90
CA GLN A 92 4.71 5.26 -11.93
C GLN A 92 4.91 5.82 -10.51
N LEU A 93 4.06 5.44 -9.57
CA LEU A 93 4.14 5.88 -8.18
C LEU A 93 5.44 5.41 -7.50
N TYR A 94 5.84 4.15 -7.75
CA TYR A 94 7.11 3.63 -7.27
C TYR A 94 8.32 4.35 -7.91
N GLN A 95 8.32 4.51 -9.24
CA GLN A 95 9.47 5.09 -9.96
C GLN A 95 9.65 6.58 -9.70
N ASN A 96 8.56 7.34 -9.62
CA ASN A 96 8.61 8.79 -9.54
C ASN A 96 8.63 9.30 -8.09
N HIS A 97 8.04 8.54 -7.16
CA HIS A 97 7.86 8.99 -5.77
C HIS A 97 8.52 8.09 -4.74
N ASN A 98 9.09 6.94 -5.14
CA ASN A 98 9.63 5.94 -4.20
C ASN A 98 8.60 5.52 -3.13
N ASP A 99 7.31 5.46 -3.51
CA ASP A 99 6.24 5.15 -2.57
C ASP A 99 6.29 3.67 -2.15
N PRO A 100 6.45 3.38 -0.85
CA PRO A 100 6.56 2.00 -0.36
C PRO A 100 5.26 1.21 -0.51
N ARG A 101 4.10 1.86 -0.48
CA ARG A 101 2.79 1.21 -0.68
C ARG A 101 2.67 0.67 -2.11
N ALA A 102 3.12 1.47 -3.08
CA ALA A 102 3.15 1.05 -4.48
C ALA A 102 4.13 -0.09 -4.72
N ALA A 103 5.27 -0.09 -4.02
CA ALA A 103 6.21 -1.21 -4.07
C ALA A 103 5.58 -2.49 -3.52
N TYR A 104 4.87 -2.41 -2.39
CA TYR A 104 4.12 -3.53 -1.84
C TYR A 104 3.12 -4.10 -2.88
N ALA A 105 2.27 -3.25 -3.44
CA ALA A 105 1.30 -3.65 -4.46
C ALA A 105 1.97 -4.29 -5.70
N LEU A 106 3.13 -3.76 -6.13
CA LEU A 106 3.88 -4.37 -7.23
C LEU A 106 4.48 -5.73 -6.85
N ALA A 107 4.89 -5.92 -5.58
CA ALA A 107 5.38 -7.21 -5.12
C ALA A 107 4.30 -8.28 -5.22
N GLU A 108 3.07 -7.97 -4.81
CA GLU A 108 1.93 -8.90 -4.92
C GLU A 108 1.70 -9.37 -6.36
N TYR A 109 1.87 -8.51 -7.37
CA TYR A 109 1.78 -8.93 -8.78
C TYR A 109 2.83 -9.95 -9.20
N TYR A 110 3.97 -9.99 -8.54
CA TYR A 110 5.05 -10.95 -8.85
C TYR A 110 5.06 -12.16 -7.92
N ASP A 111 4.30 -12.10 -6.82
CA ASP A 111 4.11 -13.19 -5.87
C ASP A 111 2.87 -14.03 -6.21
N ASP A 112 1.93 -13.47 -6.96
CA ASP A 112 0.66 -14.09 -7.31
C ASP A 112 0.82 -15.28 -8.26
N HIS A 113 0.41 -16.46 -7.80
CA HIS A 113 0.39 -17.69 -8.58
C HIS A 113 -0.83 -17.85 -9.50
N TRP A 114 -1.90 -17.08 -9.26
CA TRP A 114 -3.20 -17.33 -9.87
C TRP A 114 -3.44 -16.56 -11.17
N TYR A 115 -2.92 -15.32 -11.24
CA TYR A 115 -3.18 -14.43 -12.36
C TYR A 115 -1.95 -14.10 -13.19
N PHE A 116 -0.73 -14.24 -12.61
CA PHE A 116 0.53 -13.89 -13.25
C PHE A 116 1.56 -15.00 -13.06
N SER A 117 2.53 -15.10 -13.97
CA SER A 117 3.67 -15.97 -13.72
C SER A 117 4.49 -15.43 -12.56
N SER A 118 4.55 -16.13 -11.45
CA SER A 118 5.31 -15.74 -10.28
C SER A 118 6.78 -15.49 -10.61
N ASN A 119 7.29 -14.40 -10.09
CA ASN A 119 8.70 -14.05 -10.15
C ASN A 119 9.17 -13.62 -8.76
N TYR A 120 9.43 -14.60 -7.91
CA TYR A 120 9.81 -14.38 -6.52
C TYR A 120 11.02 -13.46 -6.34
N LYS A 121 11.99 -13.45 -7.27
CA LYS A 121 13.11 -12.50 -7.19
C LYS A 121 12.65 -11.05 -7.34
N LYS A 122 11.67 -10.79 -8.18
CA LYS A 122 11.09 -9.46 -8.32
C LYS A 122 10.19 -9.13 -7.13
N ALA A 123 9.34 -10.07 -6.69
CA ALA A 123 8.52 -9.93 -5.51
C ALA A 123 9.38 -9.56 -4.30
N PHE A 124 10.41 -10.37 -4.01
CA PHE A 124 11.34 -10.11 -2.92
C PHE A 124 11.97 -8.70 -2.98
N LYS A 125 12.41 -8.27 -4.15
CA LYS A 125 13.00 -6.93 -4.32
C LYS A 125 12.02 -5.81 -3.95
N TYR A 126 10.76 -5.92 -4.37
CA TYR A 126 9.74 -4.92 -4.09
C TYR A 126 9.25 -4.98 -2.64
N TYR A 127 9.06 -6.19 -2.10
CA TYR A 127 8.74 -6.35 -0.67
C TYR A 127 9.85 -5.81 0.21
N LEU A 128 11.11 -6.13 -0.07
CA LEU A 128 12.25 -5.63 0.70
C LEU A 128 12.30 -4.09 0.69
N PHE A 129 12.14 -3.46 -0.48
CA PHE A 129 12.07 -2.00 -0.60
C PHE A 129 10.97 -1.41 0.28
N SER A 130 9.80 -2.03 0.30
CA SER A 130 8.63 -1.62 1.09
C SER A 130 8.85 -1.84 2.58
N ALA A 131 9.38 -3.01 2.98
CA ALA A 131 9.68 -3.40 4.36
C ALA A 131 10.69 -2.45 5.03
N GLU A 132 11.77 -2.10 4.30
CA GLU A 132 12.80 -1.15 4.75
C GLU A 132 12.24 0.25 5.00
N ARG A 133 11.06 0.55 4.47
CA ARG A 133 10.37 1.85 4.62
C ARG A 133 9.18 1.79 5.56
N GLY A 134 9.04 0.70 6.30
CA GLY A 134 8.12 0.60 7.41
C GLY A 134 6.73 0.06 7.06
N VAL A 135 6.54 -0.64 5.95
CA VAL A 135 5.29 -1.36 5.65
C VAL A 135 5.31 -2.72 6.38
N PRO A 136 4.44 -2.93 7.39
CA PRO A 136 4.49 -4.15 8.21
C PRO A 136 4.17 -5.42 7.42
N GLU A 137 3.21 -5.38 6.52
CA GLU A 137 2.86 -6.50 5.67
C GLU A 137 4.03 -6.94 4.77
N ALA A 138 4.82 -5.97 4.30
CA ALA A 138 6.02 -6.26 3.53
C ALA A 138 7.11 -6.87 4.42
N GLN A 139 7.24 -6.44 5.68
CA GLN A 139 8.19 -7.03 6.63
C GLN A 139 7.87 -8.50 6.89
N PHE A 140 6.58 -8.82 7.08
CA PHE A 140 6.12 -10.20 7.22
C PHE A 140 6.45 -11.03 5.97
N ASN A 141 6.14 -10.53 4.77
CA ASN A 141 6.41 -11.24 3.52
C ASN A 141 7.91 -11.46 3.29
N VAL A 142 8.75 -10.48 3.60
CA VAL A 142 10.22 -10.62 3.51
C VAL A 142 10.72 -11.68 4.49
N ALA A 143 10.19 -11.72 5.72
CA ALA A 143 10.54 -12.76 6.69
C ALA A 143 10.21 -14.15 6.16
N ASN A 144 9.00 -14.33 5.64
CA ASN A 144 8.53 -15.58 5.05
C ASN A 144 9.42 -16.01 3.85
N MET A 145 9.75 -15.08 2.97
CA MET A 145 10.61 -15.35 1.81
C MET A 145 12.02 -15.78 2.22
N TYR A 146 12.60 -15.22 3.27
CA TYR A 146 13.87 -15.68 3.83
C TYR A 146 13.75 -17.07 4.49
N GLU A 147 12.63 -17.36 5.13
CA GLU A 147 12.36 -18.66 5.76
C GLU A 147 12.31 -19.79 4.74
N HIS A 148 11.65 -19.57 3.61
CA HIS A 148 11.45 -20.59 2.59
C HIS A 148 12.52 -20.57 1.48
N GLY A 149 13.20 -19.45 1.28
CA GLY A 149 14.16 -19.24 0.20
C GLY A 149 13.49 -18.82 -1.11
N ASP A 150 12.32 -18.16 -1.03
CA ASP A 150 11.55 -17.72 -2.18
C ASP A 150 12.14 -16.42 -2.76
N GLY A 151 12.71 -16.50 -3.94
CA GLY A 151 13.35 -15.38 -4.62
C GLY A 151 14.65 -14.87 -4.00
N VAL A 152 15.03 -15.39 -2.84
CA VAL A 152 16.23 -15.09 -2.07
C VAL A 152 16.83 -16.39 -1.51
N LYS A 153 18.10 -16.37 -1.13
CA LYS A 153 18.68 -17.51 -0.42
C LYS A 153 18.06 -17.64 0.96
N LYS A 154 17.62 -18.84 1.34
CA LYS A 154 17.11 -19.14 2.69
C LYS A 154 18.09 -18.68 3.75
N ASP A 155 17.59 -17.89 4.73
CA ASP A 155 18.36 -17.35 5.85
C ASP A 155 17.44 -17.15 7.06
N LEU A 156 17.48 -18.07 8.02
CA LEU A 156 16.63 -18.03 9.20
C LEU A 156 16.96 -16.84 10.12
N THR A 157 18.21 -16.36 10.14
CA THR A 157 18.59 -15.17 10.91
C THR A 157 17.90 -13.93 10.37
N GLN A 158 17.88 -13.77 9.04
CA GLN A 158 17.14 -12.67 8.40
C GLN A 158 15.62 -12.84 8.55
N SER A 159 15.10 -14.07 8.45
CA SER A 159 13.69 -14.35 8.69
C SER A 159 13.26 -13.87 10.09
N VAL A 160 13.94 -14.35 11.13
CA VAL A 160 13.65 -13.95 12.52
C VAL A 160 13.80 -12.43 12.71
N ARG A 161 14.85 -11.81 12.16
CA ARG A 161 15.02 -10.35 12.21
C ARG A 161 13.80 -9.60 11.65
N TRP A 162 13.27 -10.01 10.50
CA TRP A 162 12.14 -9.34 9.88
C TRP A 162 10.81 -9.62 10.60
N TYR A 163 10.61 -10.83 11.15
CA TYR A 163 9.47 -11.11 12.01
C TYR A 163 9.51 -10.26 13.29
N LEU A 164 10.67 -10.14 13.94
CA LEU A 164 10.86 -9.26 15.10
C LEU A 164 10.61 -7.79 14.75
N GLN A 165 11.02 -7.35 13.54
CA GLN A 165 10.74 -6.00 13.06
C GLN A 165 9.24 -5.77 12.92
N CYS A 166 8.50 -6.72 12.34
CA CYS A 166 7.06 -6.65 12.17
C CYS A 166 6.32 -6.65 13.52
N ASN A 167 6.77 -7.44 14.49
CA ASN A 167 6.16 -7.49 15.83
C ASN A 167 6.18 -6.15 16.59
N ASN A 168 7.07 -5.22 16.20
CA ASN A 168 7.08 -3.87 16.74
C ASN A 168 5.98 -2.96 16.16
N THR A 169 5.13 -3.50 15.28
CA THR A 169 4.07 -2.76 14.61
C THR A 169 2.69 -3.14 15.12
N SER A 170 1.71 -2.27 14.90
CA SER A 170 0.31 -2.52 15.29
C SER A 170 -0.33 -3.68 14.51
N LEU A 171 0.18 -4.02 13.33
CA LEU A 171 -0.39 -5.02 12.43
C LEU A 171 0.11 -6.44 12.69
N CYS A 172 1.38 -6.58 13.06
CA CYS A 172 1.98 -7.89 13.35
C CYS A 172 1.99 -8.23 14.85
N GLY A 173 1.67 -7.25 15.72
CA GLY A 173 1.77 -7.39 17.18
C GLY A 173 0.81 -8.40 17.84
N ALA A 174 -0.07 -9.04 17.06
CA ALA A 174 -0.93 -10.14 17.54
C ALA A 174 -0.23 -11.52 17.54
N GLY A 175 1.06 -11.54 17.28
CA GLY A 175 1.90 -12.73 17.26
C GLY A 175 2.11 -13.27 15.84
N VAL A 176 3.36 -13.31 15.44
CA VAL A 176 3.75 -14.21 14.37
C VAL A 176 3.75 -15.59 14.98
N ASP A 177 2.64 -16.32 14.79
CA ASP A 177 2.55 -17.70 15.26
C ASP A 177 3.72 -18.50 14.68
N GLY A 178 4.48 -19.20 15.54
CA GLY A 178 5.61 -20.02 15.14
C GLY A 178 6.98 -19.34 15.09
N ILE A 179 7.10 -18.05 15.47
CA ILE A 179 8.42 -17.41 15.54
C ILE A 179 9.33 -18.10 16.55
N ASP A 180 8.77 -18.62 17.64
CA ASP A 180 9.53 -19.33 18.67
C ASP A 180 10.20 -20.59 18.10
N ASP A 181 9.49 -21.35 17.26
CA ASP A 181 10.02 -22.52 16.56
C ASP A 181 11.18 -22.16 15.61
N LEU A 182 11.18 -20.96 15.04
CA LEU A 182 12.28 -20.47 14.21
C LEU A 182 13.47 -20.01 15.07
N ILE A 183 13.20 -19.35 16.18
CA ILE A 183 14.22 -18.92 17.14
C ILE A 183 14.97 -20.14 17.69
N ASP A 184 14.26 -21.23 18.02
CA ASP A 184 14.85 -22.47 18.54
C ASP A 184 15.78 -23.17 17.51
N GLN A 185 15.67 -22.84 16.23
CA GLN A 185 16.56 -23.33 15.17
C GLN A 185 17.84 -22.50 15.02
N LEU A 186 17.94 -21.35 15.67
CA LEU A 186 19.10 -20.46 15.61
C LEU A 186 20.10 -20.79 16.75
N THR A 187 21.37 -20.52 16.49
CA THR A 187 22.33 -20.40 17.59
C THR A 187 22.09 -19.12 18.38
N GLY A 188 22.56 -19.07 19.64
CA GLY A 188 22.46 -17.85 20.44
C GLY A 188 23.06 -16.62 19.74
N GLU A 189 24.20 -16.78 19.05
CA GLU A 189 24.84 -15.69 18.29
C GLU A 189 23.98 -15.22 17.11
N GLN A 190 23.35 -16.14 16.40
CA GLN A 190 22.45 -15.80 15.30
C GLN A 190 21.21 -15.04 15.79
N TYR A 191 20.63 -15.46 16.90
CA TYR A 191 19.50 -14.76 17.49
C TYR A 191 19.85 -13.36 17.97
N GLU A 192 21.01 -13.18 18.67
CA GLU A 192 21.48 -11.86 19.07
C GLU A 192 21.77 -10.97 17.85
N LEU A 193 22.32 -11.52 16.78
CA LEU A 193 22.50 -10.83 15.52
C LEU A 193 21.15 -10.38 14.94
N ALA A 194 20.15 -11.25 14.87
CA ALA A 194 18.83 -10.91 14.38
C ALA A 194 18.22 -9.75 15.14
N LYS A 195 18.26 -9.79 16.48
CA LYS A 195 17.78 -8.70 17.36
C LYS A 195 18.52 -7.38 17.13
N SER A 196 19.83 -7.42 16.94
CA SER A 196 20.64 -6.23 16.73
C SER A 196 20.33 -5.48 15.42
N LEU A 197 19.74 -6.17 14.47
CA LEU A 197 19.33 -5.62 13.15
C LEU A 197 17.91 -5.02 13.13
N VAL A 198 17.17 -5.15 14.24
CA VAL A 198 15.83 -4.55 14.36
C VAL A 198 15.94 -3.04 14.55
N VAL A 199 15.16 -2.28 13.80
CA VAL A 199 15.08 -0.81 13.88
C VAL A 199 13.92 -0.43 14.79
N ASN A 200 14.20 0.09 15.98
CA ASN A 200 13.19 0.36 17.02
C ASN A 200 12.28 1.56 16.71
N ASP A 201 12.77 2.56 15.98
CA ASP A 201 12.04 3.81 15.71
C ASP A 201 11.58 3.90 14.24
N MET A 202 11.38 2.76 13.57
CA MET A 202 10.90 2.76 12.20
C MET A 202 9.46 3.27 12.16
N LYS A 203 9.23 4.32 11.35
CA LYS A 203 7.87 4.84 11.15
C LYS A 203 7.06 3.83 10.36
N GLU A 204 5.93 3.42 10.92
CA GLU A 204 4.98 2.54 10.25
C GLU A 204 4.30 3.25 9.07
N VAL A 205 4.18 2.56 7.95
CA VAL A 205 3.44 3.02 6.77
C VAL A 205 2.27 2.08 6.54
N ASP A 206 1.08 2.57 6.76
CA ASP A 206 -0.16 1.83 6.52
C ASP A 206 -0.47 1.78 5.03
N ILE A 207 -0.63 0.58 4.50
CA ILE A 207 -1.07 0.35 3.11
C ILE A 207 -2.59 0.40 2.97
N ARG A 208 -3.31 0.34 4.10
CA ARG A 208 -4.77 0.44 4.11
C ARG A 208 -5.18 1.90 4.02
N ILE A 209 -6.00 2.22 3.07
CA ILE A 209 -6.66 3.51 3.05
C ILE A 209 -7.95 3.36 3.83
N THR A 210 -7.88 3.65 5.12
CA THR A 210 -9.03 3.56 6.02
C THR A 210 -10.06 4.65 5.78
N THR A 211 -9.69 5.74 5.10
CA THR A 211 -10.67 6.76 4.67
C THR A 211 -10.12 7.53 3.47
N ALA A 212 -10.95 7.73 2.44
CA ALA A 212 -10.68 8.71 1.38
C ALA A 212 -10.46 10.14 1.95
N ARG A 213 -10.77 10.38 3.22
CA ARG A 213 -10.47 11.61 3.96
C ARG A 213 -8.97 11.86 4.14
N GLN A 214 -8.15 10.80 4.23
CA GLN A 214 -6.69 10.95 4.37
C GLN A 214 -6.00 11.40 3.08
N VAL A 215 -6.62 11.14 1.93
CA VAL A 215 -6.04 11.44 0.61
C VAL A 215 -5.93 12.94 0.33
N VAL A 216 -6.71 13.75 1.01
CA VAL A 216 -6.90 15.17 0.64
C VAL A 216 -6.54 16.12 1.79
N SER A 217 -6.15 15.62 2.95
CA SER A 217 -5.80 16.44 4.13
C SER A 217 -4.29 16.76 4.26
N GLN A 218 -3.47 16.36 3.30
CA GLN A 218 -2.04 16.70 3.18
C GLN A 218 -1.83 17.59 1.94
#